data_1838793a4470d8dfeb6f2dc4711c7e55
#
_entry.id   1838793a4470d8dfeb6f2dc4711c7e55
#
_cell.length_a   1.000
_cell.length_b   1.000
_cell.length_c   1.000
_cell.angle_alpha   90.00
_cell.angle_beta   90.00
_cell.angle_gamma   90.00
#
_symmetry.space_group_name_H-M   'P 1'
#
loop_
_entity.id
_entity.type
_entity.pdbx_description
1 polymer ?
#
loop_
_entity_poly.entity_id
_entity_poly.type
_entity_poly.pdbx_seq_one_letter_code
_entity_poly.pdbx_strand_id
1 'polypeptide(L)'
;MAIPYWLMYLFIGLGNPGQKFENTRHNVGRETLMEWAKAPKALALADFEFEKKWNALVSKNKKVILVMPETFMNNSGKAVGPITRFFKIKPKNIIVLHDDSDIELGRTKLSFGKHSAGHKGVESAKRAIGTLDFWRLRIGIQKKKRVDAMKLVLQKFTPAEEKSLKKVMKKILKGLETIMNEGPEKAMNFINQN
;
A
#
# COMPACT_ATOMS: atom_id res chain seq x y z
N MET A 1 -5.08 -4.21 28.89
CA MET A 1 -3.96 -3.26 28.66
C MET A 1 -4.06 -2.68 27.26
N ALA A 2 -3.90 -1.36 27.11
CA ALA A 2 -3.81 -0.76 25.77
C ALA A 2 -2.49 -1.16 25.12
N ILE A 3 -2.54 -1.63 23.88
CA ILE A 3 -1.32 -1.91 23.11
C ILE A 3 -0.62 -0.57 22.88
N PRO A 4 0.66 -0.42 23.23
CA PRO A 4 1.38 0.82 22.99
C PRO A 4 1.44 1.13 21.50
N TYR A 5 1.27 2.39 21.10
CA TYR A 5 1.27 2.81 19.70
C TYR A 5 2.52 2.39 18.90
N TRP A 6 3.67 2.18 19.55
CA TRP A 6 4.88 1.71 18.87
C TRP A 6 4.85 0.25 18.39
N LEU A 7 3.83 -0.53 18.79
CA LEU A 7 3.57 -1.89 18.28
C LEU A 7 2.51 -1.91 17.16
N MET A 8 1.94 -0.75 16.83
CA MET A 8 0.96 -0.65 15.74
C MET A 8 1.66 -0.61 14.39
N TYR A 9 1.05 -1.26 13.42
CA TYR A 9 1.42 -1.12 12.01
C TYR A 9 0.57 -0.05 11.34
N LEU A 10 1.20 0.69 10.42
CA LEU A 10 0.54 1.65 9.53
C LEU A 10 0.65 1.14 8.09
N PHE A 11 -0.48 0.76 7.51
CA PHE A 11 -0.57 0.38 6.11
C PHE A 11 -1.12 1.54 5.28
N ILE A 12 -0.43 1.89 4.22
CA ILE A 12 -0.75 3.01 3.36
C ILE A 12 -1.00 2.49 1.95
N GLY A 13 -2.24 2.57 1.47
CA GLY A 13 -2.60 2.25 0.10
C GLY A 13 -2.49 3.49 -0.79
N LEU A 14 -1.45 3.56 -1.63
CA LEU A 14 -1.28 4.68 -2.55
C LEU A 14 -2.21 4.58 -3.75
N GLY A 15 -2.78 5.71 -4.15
CA GLY A 15 -3.68 5.87 -5.29
C GLY A 15 -4.15 7.32 -5.40
N ASN A 16 -4.70 7.69 -6.55
CA ASN A 16 -5.36 8.98 -6.75
C ASN A 16 -6.84 8.87 -6.33
N PRO A 17 -7.40 9.90 -5.67
CA PRO A 17 -8.81 9.94 -5.34
C PRO A 17 -9.69 10.23 -6.55
N GLY A 18 -10.94 9.80 -6.48
CA GLY A 18 -11.98 10.08 -7.47
C GLY A 18 -12.19 8.98 -8.49
N GLN A 19 -13.45 8.86 -8.93
CA GLN A 19 -13.97 7.78 -9.78
C GLN A 19 -13.20 7.56 -11.07
N LYS A 20 -12.66 8.62 -11.69
CA LYS A 20 -11.88 8.52 -12.93
C LYS A 20 -10.58 7.70 -12.79
N PHE A 21 -10.06 7.55 -11.57
CA PHE A 21 -8.83 6.81 -11.30
C PHE A 21 -9.09 5.38 -10.78
N GLU A 22 -10.36 5.01 -10.54
CA GLU A 22 -10.72 3.67 -10.12
C GLU A 22 -10.30 2.63 -11.17
N ASN A 23 -9.78 1.50 -10.68
CA ASN A 23 -9.27 0.39 -11.50
C ASN A 23 -8.11 0.78 -12.41
N THR A 24 -7.45 1.93 -12.20
CA THR A 24 -6.17 2.21 -12.87
C THR A 24 -5.02 1.46 -12.18
N ARG A 25 -3.97 1.18 -12.94
CA ARG A 25 -2.78 0.51 -12.41
C ARG A 25 -2.14 1.26 -11.26
N HIS A 26 -2.19 2.60 -11.31
CA HIS A 26 -1.65 3.47 -10.23
C HIS A 26 -2.45 3.39 -8.93
N ASN A 27 -3.69 2.90 -8.98
CA ASN A 27 -4.54 2.74 -7.80
C ASN A 27 -4.48 1.33 -7.18
N VAL A 28 -3.70 0.40 -7.75
CA VAL A 28 -3.66 -0.98 -7.26
C VAL A 28 -3.27 -1.08 -5.78
N GLY A 29 -2.42 -0.19 -5.27
CA GLY A 29 -2.06 -0.16 -3.85
C GLY A 29 -3.25 0.20 -2.95
N ARG A 30 -4.01 1.23 -3.34
CA ARG A 30 -5.24 1.66 -2.66
C ARG A 30 -6.30 0.57 -2.70
N GLU A 31 -6.55 -0.01 -3.88
CA GLU A 31 -7.54 -1.06 -4.08
C GLU A 31 -7.21 -2.34 -3.30
N THR A 32 -5.93 -2.70 -3.25
CA THR A 32 -5.46 -3.82 -2.42
C THR A 32 -5.77 -3.61 -0.95
N LEU A 33 -5.55 -2.40 -0.43
CA LEU A 33 -5.83 -2.08 0.96
C LEU A 33 -7.33 -2.11 1.25
N MET A 34 -8.16 -1.62 0.33
CA MET A 34 -9.61 -1.70 0.43
C MET A 34 -10.11 -3.15 0.44
N GLU A 35 -9.55 -4.00 -0.43
CA GLU A 35 -9.93 -5.41 -0.51
C GLU A 35 -9.55 -6.15 0.78
N TRP A 36 -8.36 -5.87 1.32
CA TRP A 36 -7.92 -6.46 2.58
C TRP A 36 -8.81 -6.07 3.76
N ALA A 37 -9.24 -4.81 3.83
CA ALA A 37 -10.10 -4.31 4.89
C ALA A 37 -11.48 -4.99 4.91
N LYS A 38 -11.97 -5.46 3.75
CA LYS A 38 -13.24 -6.20 3.63
C LYS A 38 -13.17 -7.64 4.12
N ALA A 39 -11.98 -8.19 4.36
CA ALA A 39 -11.82 -9.57 4.80
C ALA A 39 -12.40 -9.76 6.22
N PRO A 40 -13.54 -10.47 6.41
CA PRO A 40 -14.37 -10.35 7.63
C PRO A 40 -13.74 -10.83 8.92
N LYS A 41 -12.67 -11.64 8.85
CA LYS A 41 -12.06 -12.30 10.01
C LYS A 41 -10.69 -11.76 10.41
N ALA A 42 -9.99 -11.04 9.51
CA ALA A 42 -8.58 -10.74 9.74
C ALA A 42 -8.34 -9.56 10.69
N LEU A 43 -9.17 -8.53 10.65
CA LEU A 43 -8.79 -7.26 11.25
C LEU A 43 -9.78 -6.66 12.25
N ALA A 44 -11.06 -7.07 12.26
CA ALA A 44 -12.11 -6.41 13.09
C ALA A 44 -11.99 -4.88 13.04
N LEU A 45 -11.88 -4.34 11.84
CA LEU A 45 -11.73 -2.91 11.57
C LEU A 45 -13.11 -2.23 11.50
N ALA A 46 -13.14 -0.96 11.88
CA ALA A 46 -14.24 -0.07 11.53
C ALA A 46 -14.20 0.24 10.02
N ASP A 47 -15.29 0.70 9.46
CA ASP A 47 -15.34 1.21 8.10
C ASP A 47 -14.34 2.37 7.91
N PHE A 48 -13.95 2.61 6.66
CA PHE A 48 -13.13 3.77 6.36
C PHE A 48 -13.92 5.06 6.55
N GLU A 49 -13.38 5.96 7.37
CA GLU A 49 -13.93 7.30 7.58
C GLU A 49 -12.99 8.36 7.01
N PHE A 50 -13.58 9.41 6.41
CA PHE A 50 -12.79 10.53 5.92
C PHE A 50 -12.35 11.43 7.07
N GLU A 51 -11.05 11.50 7.28
CA GLU A 51 -10.42 12.34 8.30
C GLU A 51 -9.88 13.64 7.69
N LYS A 52 -10.65 14.71 7.80
CA LYS A 52 -10.33 16.02 7.20
C LYS A 52 -8.95 16.55 7.61
N LYS A 53 -8.55 16.38 8.88
CA LYS A 53 -7.26 16.83 9.41
C LYS A 53 -6.05 16.23 8.70
N TRP A 54 -6.21 15.05 8.08
CA TRP A 54 -5.16 14.34 7.34
C TRP A 54 -5.43 14.26 5.85
N ASN A 55 -6.63 14.69 5.42
CA ASN A 55 -7.12 14.50 4.05
C ASN A 55 -6.91 13.05 3.58
N ALA A 56 -7.44 12.11 4.32
CA ALA A 56 -7.29 10.68 4.08
C ALA A 56 -8.53 9.90 4.56
N LEU A 57 -8.80 8.78 3.91
CA LEU A 57 -9.67 7.74 4.45
C LEU A 57 -8.87 6.88 5.43
N VAL A 58 -9.40 6.70 6.62
CA VAL A 58 -8.72 6.00 7.72
C VAL A 58 -9.65 4.95 8.30
N SER A 59 -9.13 3.75 8.48
CA SER A 59 -9.74 2.69 9.27
C SER A 59 -8.71 2.18 10.28
N LYS A 60 -9.13 1.89 11.50
CA LYS A 60 -8.19 1.52 12.56
C LYS A 60 -8.80 0.61 13.62
N ASN A 61 -7.92 -0.15 14.25
CA ASN A 61 -8.21 -0.83 15.51
C ASN A 61 -7.02 -0.69 16.48
N LYS A 62 -6.95 -1.52 17.52
CA LYS A 62 -5.86 -1.48 18.52
C LYS A 62 -4.49 -1.87 17.97
N LYS A 63 -4.40 -2.57 16.83
CA LYS A 63 -3.15 -3.14 16.28
C LYS A 63 -2.70 -2.50 14.98
N VAL A 64 -3.61 -1.93 14.22
CA VAL A 64 -3.35 -1.48 12.86
C VAL A 64 -4.11 -0.22 12.50
N ILE A 65 -3.49 0.59 11.67
CA ILE A 65 -4.09 1.76 11.03
C ILE A 65 -3.96 1.56 9.52
N LEU A 66 -5.08 1.61 8.81
CA LEU A 66 -5.15 1.62 7.35
C LEU A 66 -5.42 3.03 6.88
N VAL A 67 -4.66 3.49 5.91
CA VAL A 67 -4.74 4.86 5.38
C VAL A 67 -4.75 4.85 3.86
N MET A 68 -5.71 5.53 3.29
CA MET A 68 -5.74 5.87 1.88
C MET A 68 -5.73 7.39 1.73
N PRO A 69 -4.61 8.00 1.28
CA PRO A 69 -4.54 9.44 1.05
C PRO A 69 -5.63 9.89 0.06
N GLU A 70 -6.35 10.96 0.39
CA GLU A 70 -7.30 11.65 -0.50
C GLU A 70 -6.59 12.84 -1.18
N THR A 71 -5.30 12.71 -1.41
CA THR A 71 -4.44 13.62 -2.17
C THR A 71 -4.05 12.97 -3.48
N PHE A 72 -3.67 13.76 -4.48
CA PHE A 72 -3.03 13.19 -5.66
C PHE A 72 -1.71 12.51 -5.29
N MET A 73 -1.32 11.51 -6.11
CA MET A 73 -0.19 10.62 -5.87
C MET A 73 1.10 11.36 -5.44
N ASN A 74 1.47 12.42 -6.14
CA ASN A 74 2.66 13.21 -5.83
C ASN A 74 2.59 14.00 -4.51
N ASN A 75 1.43 14.08 -3.89
CA ASN A 75 1.14 14.76 -2.64
C ASN A 75 0.79 13.81 -1.48
N SER A 76 0.92 12.48 -1.66
CA SER A 76 0.57 11.49 -0.63
C SER A 76 1.23 11.75 0.73
N GLY A 77 2.43 12.30 0.74
CA GLY A 77 3.14 12.68 1.96
C GLY A 77 2.41 13.70 2.84
N LYS A 78 1.51 14.53 2.26
CA LYS A 78 0.71 15.49 3.04
C LYS A 78 -0.26 14.80 4.00
N ALA A 79 -0.70 13.59 3.68
CA ALA A 79 -1.49 12.74 4.57
C ALA A 79 -0.57 11.85 5.46
N VAL A 80 0.40 11.20 4.84
CA VAL A 80 1.26 10.20 5.50
C VAL A 80 2.08 10.79 6.65
N GLY A 81 2.73 11.93 6.45
CA GLY A 81 3.60 12.53 7.47
C GLY A 81 2.87 12.93 8.76
N PRO A 82 1.75 13.69 8.69
CA PRO A 82 0.96 14.04 9.87
C PRO A 82 0.43 12.82 10.62
N ILE A 83 -0.07 11.80 9.93
CA ILE A 83 -0.57 10.56 10.55
C ILE A 83 0.57 9.83 11.27
N THR A 84 1.71 9.65 10.62
CA THR A 84 2.88 8.99 11.20
C THR A 84 3.33 9.69 12.49
N ARG A 85 3.39 11.01 12.50
CA ARG A 85 3.75 11.79 13.68
C ARG A 85 2.70 11.72 14.78
N PHE A 86 1.43 11.86 14.43
CA PHE A 86 0.32 11.84 15.40
C PHE A 86 0.27 10.52 16.18
N PHE A 87 0.36 9.39 15.48
CA PHE A 87 0.36 8.06 16.09
C PHE A 87 1.76 7.59 16.53
N LYS A 88 2.79 8.42 16.36
CA LYS A 88 4.19 8.10 16.75
C LYS A 88 4.67 6.76 16.17
N ILE A 89 4.25 6.45 14.91
CA ILE A 89 4.60 5.20 14.25
C ILE A 89 6.08 5.21 13.84
N LYS A 90 6.81 4.18 14.23
CA LYS A 90 8.21 4.01 13.80
C LYS A 90 8.26 3.66 12.30
N PRO A 91 9.21 4.19 11.50
CA PRO A 91 9.30 3.89 10.08
C PRO A 91 9.27 2.40 9.74
N LYS A 92 9.95 1.55 10.52
CA LYS A 92 9.95 0.09 10.35
C LYS A 92 8.58 -0.59 10.51
N ASN A 93 7.60 0.11 11.06
CA ASN A 93 6.22 -0.37 11.20
C ASN A 93 5.29 0.23 10.14
N ILE A 94 5.83 0.91 9.13
CA ILE A 94 5.07 1.46 8.01
C ILE A 94 5.19 0.53 6.81
N ILE A 95 4.06 0.17 6.22
CA ILE A 95 3.96 -0.62 5.00
C ILE A 95 3.23 0.19 3.93
N VAL A 96 3.92 0.56 2.87
CA VAL A 96 3.36 1.29 1.72
C VAL A 96 3.04 0.31 0.61
N LEU A 97 1.77 0.21 0.23
CA LEU A 97 1.29 -0.58 -0.91
C LEU A 97 1.23 0.33 -2.14
N HIS A 98 1.90 -0.08 -3.22
CA HIS A 98 1.93 0.72 -4.45
C HIS A 98 2.18 -0.14 -5.70
N ASP A 99 1.85 0.39 -6.86
CA ASP A 99 2.20 -0.18 -8.15
C ASP A 99 3.71 -0.09 -8.43
N ASP A 100 4.21 -1.02 -9.22
CA ASP A 100 5.59 -1.01 -9.64
C ASP A 100 5.72 -1.39 -11.12
N SER A 101 6.19 -0.42 -11.93
CA SER A 101 6.34 -0.58 -13.37
C SER A 101 7.61 -1.34 -13.80
N ASP A 102 8.46 -1.73 -12.86
CA ASP A 102 9.63 -2.58 -13.11
C ASP A 102 9.35 -4.05 -12.79
N ILE A 103 8.19 -4.34 -12.19
CA ILE A 103 7.74 -5.69 -11.87
C ILE A 103 6.62 -6.08 -12.81
N GLU A 104 6.72 -7.28 -13.40
CA GLU A 104 5.69 -7.82 -14.29
C GLU A 104 4.39 -8.09 -13.54
N LEU A 105 3.26 -7.84 -14.21
CA LEU A 105 1.93 -8.14 -13.69
C LEU A 105 1.80 -9.63 -13.31
N GLY A 106 1.24 -9.88 -12.14
CA GLY A 106 1.16 -11.22 -11.55
C GLY A 106 2.30 -11.53 -10.59
N ARG A 107 3.27 -10.63 -10.45
CA ARG A 107 4.34 -10.72 -9.46
C ARG A 107 4.22 -9.60 -8.43
N THR A 108 4.76 -9.84 -7.24
CA THR A 108 4.80 -8.87 -6.15
C THR A 108 6.09 -9.03 -5.35
N LYS A 109 6.52 -7.95 -4.70
CA LYS A 109 7.73 -7.95 -3.89
C LYS A 109 7.56 -7.09 -2.65
N LEU A 110 7.84 -7.66 -1.48
CA LEU A 110 8.01 -6.91 -0.25
C LEU A 110 9.49 -6.53 -0.07
N SER A 111 9.77 -5.27 0.21
CA SER A 111 11.15 -4.77 0.35
C SER A 111 11.23 -3.69 1.42
N PHE A 112 12.36 -3.61 2.13
CA PHE A 112 12.67 -2.61 3.14
C PHE A 112 13.79 -1.69 2.68
N GLY A 113 13.70 -0.39 2.96
CA GLY A 113 14.80 0.56 2.78
C GLY A 113 15.31 0.76 1.35
N LYS A 114 14.55 0.35 0.32
CA LYS A 114 14.97 0.43 -1.09
C LYS A 114 14.53 1.74 -1.74
N HIS A 115 15.19 2.13 -2.85
CA HIS A 115 14.82 3.30 -3.65
C HIS A 115 13.39 3.19 -4.19
N SER A 116 12.74 4.35 -4.40
CA SER A 116 11.35 4.46 -4.87
C SER A 116 11.12 3.97 -6.31
N ALA A 117 12.18 3.76 -7.07
CA ALA A 117 12.12 3.49 -8.52
C ALA A 117 11.33 4.57 -9.30
N GLY A 118 11.42 5.82 -8.86
CA GLY A 118 10.73 6.96 -9.48
C GLY A 118 9.24 7.09 -9.16
N HIS A 119 8.68 6.21 -8.31
CA HIS A 119 7.27 6.27 -7.96
C HIS A 119 6.95 7.53 -7.13
N LYS A 120 6.19 8.47 -7.71
CA LYS A 120 5.93 9.80 -7.13
C LYS A 120 5.30 9.76 -5.74
N GLY A 121 4.40 8.82 -5.47
CA GLY A 121 3.75 8.65 -4.17
C GLY A 121 4.73 8.16 -3.10
N VAL A 122 5.61 7.21 -3.43
CA VAL A 122 6.66 6.72 -2.53
C VAL A 122 7.65 7.84 -2.21
N GLU A 123 8.07 8.62 -3.21
CA GLU A 123 8.95 9.78 -2.98
C GLU A 123 8.29 10.85 -2.10
N SER A 124 6.99 11.08 -2.28
CA SER A 124 6.22 11.99 -1.43
C SER A 124 6.13 11.49 0.02
N ALA A 125 5.87 10.20 0.22
CA ALA A 125 5.85 9.57 1.54
C ALA A 125 7.23 9.62 2.21
N LYS A 126 8.30 9.27 1.48
CA LYS A 126 9.70 9.36 1.94
C LYS A 126 10.04 10.75 2.49
N ARG A 127 9.75 11.80 1.70
CA ARG A 127 10.02 13.18 2.13
C ARG A 127 9.27 13.54 3.41
N ALA A 128 8.03 13.07 3.57
CA ALA A 128 7.19 13.37 4.73
C ALA A 128 7.56 12.57 5.99
N ILE A 129 8.04 11.34 5.83
CA ILE A 129 8.53 10.46 6.90
C ILE A 129 9.96 10.83 7.30
N GLY A 130 10.77 11.33 6.36
CA GLY A 130 12.18 11.71 6.57
C GLY A 130 13.18 10.58 6.31
N THR A 131 12.72 9.39 5.93
CA THR A 131 13.58 8.23 5.64
C THR A 131 12.95 7.29 4.62
N LEU A 132 13.74 6.36 4.08
CA LEU A 132 13.27 5.21 3.30
C LEU A 132 13.16 3.92 4.11
N ASP A 133 13.51 3.93 5.40
CA ASP A 133 13.53 2.75 6.27
C ASP A 133 12.12 2.30 6.66
N PHE A 134 11.29 2.11 5.64
CA PHE A 134 9.95 1.53 5.73
C PHE A 134 9.76 0.43 4.68
N TRP A 135 8.75 -0.40 4.91
CA TRP A 135 8.40 -1.50 4.03
C TRP A 135 7.57 -1.02 2.84
N ARG A 136 7.79 -1.65 1.71
CA ARG A 136 7.00 -1.43 0.50
C ARG A 136 6.54 -2.75 -0.07
N LEU A 137 5.23 -2.90 -0.18
CA LEU A 137 4.60 -3.96 -0.96
C LEU A 137 4.44 -3.45 -2.39
N ARG A 138 5.33 -3.91 -3.25
CA ARG A 138 5.45 -3.53 -4.65
C ARG A 138 4.63 -4.49 -5.49
N ILE A 139 3.56 -4.00 -6.12
CA ILE A 139 2.61 -4.79 -6.92
C ILE A 139 2.94 -4.57 -8.38
N GLY A 140 3.36 -5.61 -9.08
CA GLY A 140 3.76 -5.53 -10.48
C GLY A 140 2.59 -5.17 -11.38
N ILE A 141 2.85 -4.19 -12.27
CA ILE A 141 1.87 -3.73 -13.25
C ILE A 141 2.40 -3.78 -14.70
N GLN A 142 3.67 -4.16 -14.89
CA GLN A 142 4.31 -4.13 -16.21
C GLN A 142 3.77 -5.24 -17.10
N LYS A 143 3.64 -4.94 -18.39
CA LYS A 143 3.26 -5.91 -19.43
C LYS A 143 4.47 -6.76 -19.83
N LYS A 144 4.26 -7.95 -20.42
CA LYS A 144 5.35 -8.79 -20.97
C LYS A 144 6.25 -7.99 -21.94
N LYS A 145 5.64 -7.20 -22.83
CA LYS A 145 6.37 -6.20 -23.61
C LYS A 145 6.39 -4.90 -22.84
N ARG A 146 7.58 -4.46 -22.44
CA ARG A 146 7.76 -3.26 -21.60
C ARG A 146 7.09 -2.03 -22.21
N VAL A 147 6.32 -1.33 -21.41
CA VAL A 147 5.65 -0.07 -21.74
C VAL A 147 6.21 1.01 -20.82
N ASP A 148 6.31 2.23 -21.34
CA ASP A 148 6.71 3.39 -20.56
C ASP A 148 5.80 3.58 -19.33
N ALA A 149 6.41 3.82 -18.18
CA ALA A 149 5.70 3.90 -16.90
C ALA A 149 4.63 5.00 -16.90
N MET A 150 4.92 6.19 -17.45
CA MET A 150 3.98 7.31 -17.44
C MET A 150 2.72 7.02 -18.27
N LYS A 151 2.88 6.27 -19.36
CA LYS A 151 1.75 5.83 -20.20
C LYS A 151 0.99 4.67 -19.57
N LEU A 152 1.67 3.84 -18.77
CA LEU A 152 1.11 2.62 -18.20
C LEU A 152 0.23 2.88 -16.96
N VAL A 153 0.69 3.69 -16.03
CA VAL A 153 0.10 3.82 -14.68
C VAL A 153 -1.37 4.31 -14.69
N LEU A 154 -1.77 5.11 -15.68
CA LEU A 154 -3.14 5.60 -15.79
C LEU A 154 -4.06 4.67 -16.60
N GLN A 155 -3.52 3.61 -17.21
CA GLN A 155 -4.33 2.62 -17.91
C GLN A 155 -5.06 1.72 -16.91
N LYS A 156 -6.26 1.30 -17.26
CA LYS A 156 -6.98 0.23 -16.56
C LYS A 156 -6.39 -1.14 -16.93
N PHE A 157 -6.66 -2.12 -16.10
CA PHE A 157 -6.35 -3.51 -16.44
C PHE A 157 -7.34 -4.04 -17.47
N THR A 158 -6.89 -4.84 -18.42
CA THR A 158 -7.77 -5.62 -19.30
C THR A 158 -8.38 -6.79 -18.52
N PRO A 159 -9.50 -7.40 -18.98
CA PRO A 159 -10.11 -8.55 -18.29
C PRO A 159 -9.14 -9.72 -18.06
N ALA A 160 -8.23 -9.97 -19.00
CA ALA A 160 -7.19 -11.00 -18.85
C ALA A 160 -6.16 -10.64 -17.77
N GLU A 161 -5.77 -9.37 -17.70
CA GLU A 161 -4.86 -8.85 -16.68
C GLU A 161 -5.50 -8.84 -15.29
N GLU A 162 -6.78 -8.51 -15.18
CA GLU A 162 -7.54 -8.60 -13.91
C GLU A 162 -7.56 -10.03 -13.35
N LYS A 163 -7.70 -11.04 -14.23
CA LYS A 163 -7.62 -12.44 -13.82
C LYS A 163 -6.25 -12.78 -13.20
N SER A 164 -5.17 -12.24 -13.76
CA SER A 164 -3.82 -12.38 -13.23
C SER A 164 -3.64 -11.62 -11.92
N LEU A 165 -4.18 -10.39 -11.84
CA LEU A 165 -4.17 -9.58 -10.61
C LEU A 165 -4.94 -10.28 -9.48
N LYS A 166 -6.11 -10.86 -9.74
CA LYS A 166 -6.89 -11.62 -8.74
C LYS A 166 -6.12 -12.81 -8.16
N LYS A 167 -5.28 -13.48 -8.94
CA LYS A 167 -4.43 -14.57 -8.44
C LYS A 167 -3.37 -14.04 -7.47
N VAL A 168 -2.65 -12.99 -7.85
CA VAL A 168 -1.62 -12.42 -6.98
C VAL A 168 -2.22 -11.72 -5.76
N MET A 169 -3.42 -11.19 -5.88
CA MET A 169 -4.15 -10.56 -4.77
C MET A 169 -4.33 -11.53 -3.60
N LYS A 170 -4.74 -12.78 -3.85
CA LYS A 170 -4.86 -13.80 -2.79
C LYS A 170 -3.55 -13.99 -2.02
N LYS A 171 -2.42 -14.02 -2.73
CA LYS A 171 -1.09 -14.10 -2.11
C LYS A 171 -0.76 -12.87 -1.29
N ILE A 172 -1.06 -11.68 -1.83
CA ILE A 172 -0.84 -10.40 -1.15
C ILE A 172 -1.65 -10.35 0.16
N LEU A 173 -2.94 -10.67 0.13
CA LEU A 173 -3.81 -10.63 1.32
C LEU A 173 -3.27 -11.55 2.43
N LYS A 174 -2.88 -12.79 2.07
CA LYS A 174 -2.22 -13.69 3.01
C LYS A 174 -0.89 -13.13 3.55
N GLY A 175 -0.11 -12.47 2.69
CA GLY A 175 1.13 -11.81 3.10
C GLY A 175 0.89 -10.66 4.08
N LEU A 176 -0.17 -9.87 3.89
CA LEU A 176 -0.56 -8.80 4.82
C LEU A 176 -0.98 -9.36 6.19
N GLU A 177 -1.69 -10.49 6.21
CA GLU A 177 -2.01 -11.21 7.45
C GLU A 177 -0.74 -11.72 8.14
N THR A 178 0.21 -12.24 7.38
CA THR A 178 1.52 -12.68 7.93
C THR A 178 2.28 -11.49 8.54
N ILE A 179 2.27 -10.31 7.89
CA ILE A 179 2.87 -9.10 8.47
C ILE A 179 2.27 -8.79 9.85
N MET A 180 0.95 -8.88 9.95
CA MET A 180 0.25 -8.58 11.21
C MET A 180 0.54 -9.56 12.34
N ASN A 181 0.70 -10.83 12.01
CA ASN A 181 0.82 -11.91 12.99
C ASN A 181 2.28 -12.25 13.34
N GLU A 182 3.18 -12.12 12.36
CA GLU A 182 4.54 -12.67 12.45
C GLU A 182 5.63 -11.66 12.09
N GLY A 183 5.24 -10.49 11.59
CA GLY A 183 6.14 -9.42 11.16
C GLY A 183 6.48 -9.45 9.67
N PRO A 184 6.96 -8.30 9.15
CA PRO A 184 7.21 -8.12 7.72
C PRO A 184 8.40 -8.94 7.20
N GLU A 185 9.38 -9.27 8.04
CA GLU A 185 10.55 -10.09 7.67
C GLU A 185 10.12 -11.51 7.25
N LYS A 186 9.22 -12.15 8.03
CA LYS A 186 8.67 -13.46 7.68
C LYS A 186 7.77 -13.39 6.45
N ALA A 187 6.93 -12.37 6.39
CA ALA A 187 6.07 -12.14 5.23
C ALA A 187 6.87 -11.93 3.95
N MET A 188 8.05 -11.31 4.01
CA MET A 188 8.92 -11.09 2.86
C MET A 188 9.32 -12.41 2.19
N ASN A 189 9.67 -13.42 2.96
CA ASN A 189 10.02 -14.74 2.41
C ASN A 189 8.85 -15.35 1.62
N PHE A 190 7.64 -15.26 2.16
CA PHE A 190 6.44 -15.77 1.50
C PHE A 190 6.05 -14.93 0.26
N ILE A 191 6.03 -13.60 0.38
CA ILE A 191 5.59 -12.69 -0.69
C ILE A 191 6.56 -12.72 -1.87
N ASN A 192 7.88 -12.82 -1.62
CA ASN A 192 8.91 -12.75 -2.64
C ASN A 192 9.16 -14.09 -3.36
N GLN A 193 8.62 -15.19 -2.89
CA GLN A 193 8.63 -16.46 -3.63
C GLN A 193 7.81 -16.29 -4.92
N ASN A 194 8.35 -16.74 -6.06
CA ASN A 194 7.69 -16.68 -7.37
C ASN A 194 6.64 -17.79 -7.54
#